data_cf66a92aa36d09ff7e070084920baab1
#
_entry.id   cf66a92aa36d09ff7e070084920baab1
#
_cell.length_a   1.000
_cell.length_b   1.000
_cell.length_c   1.000
_cell.angle_alpha   90.00
_cell.angle_beta   90.00
_cell.angle_gamma   90.00
#
_symmetry.space_group_name_H-M   'P 1'
#
loop_
_entity.id
_entity.type
_entity.pdbx_description
1 polymer ?
#
loop_
_entity_poly.entity_id
_entity_poly.type
_entity_poly.pdbx_seq_one_letter_code
_entity_poly.pdbx_strand_id
1 'polypeptide(L)'
;ILEAANCLISNNKERIDKILRATRGEGDSIKLTRCDDEIAEAEAVVHRIRILNAANPELAWSDMAVLYRTNAQSRAIEESLVRWSIPYIVVGGLRFYDRREVKDLLAYLRLLINPADSVSLLRILNVPKRGIGKTTIQRLTDAANQLGITLWDIISDPDAVRSLSGRSSRGVLEFYELVDSLQRNLDKLKP
;
A
#
# COMPACT_ATOMS: atom_id res chain seq x y z
N ILE A 1 27.90 14.52 7.47
CA ILE A 1 26.71 13.69 7.81
C ILE A 1 27.01 12.79 9.00
N LEU A 2 28.07 11.96 8.96
CA LEU A 2 28.37 11.00 10.02
C LEU A 2 28.70 11.68 11.35
N GLU A 3 29.41 12.81 11.32
CA GLU A 3 29.73 13.60 12.51
C GLU A 3 28.45 14.16 13.15
N ALA A 4 27.55 14.74 12.35
CA ALA A 4 26.25 15.20 12.85
C ALA A 4 25.40 14.06 13.41
N ALA A 5 25.41 12.88 12.79
CA ALA A 5 24.73 11.70 13.30
C ALA A 5 25.32 11.21 14.63
N ASN A 6 26.65 11.18 14.76
CA ASN A 6 27.32 10.83 16.01
C ASN A 6 26.99 11.84 17.13
N CYS A 7 26.96 13.13 16.81
CA CYS A 7 26.59 14.18 17.75
C CYS A 7 25.13 14.02 18.20
N LEU A 8 24.19 13.77 17.28
CA LEU A 8 22.79 13.60 17.60
C LEU A 8 22.56 12.38 18.51
N ILE A 9 23.15 11.22 18.16
CA ILE A 9 22.95 9.98 18.91
C ILE A 9 23.65 10.00 20.27
N SER A 10 24.64 10.85 20.48
CA SER A 10 25.31 10.99 21.79
C SER A 10 24.38 11.45 22.91
N ASN A 11 23.27 12.10 22.57
CA ASN A 11 22.22 12.49 23.53
C ASN A 11 21.41 11.30 24.06
N ASN A 12 21.45 10.13 23.40
CA ASN A 12 20.77 8.92 23.86
C ASN A 12 21.66 8.22 24.91
N LYS A 13 21.17 8.10 26.15
CA LYS A 13 21.88 7.45 27.27
C LYS A 13 21.83 5.94 27.22
N GLU A 14 20.81 5.36 26.58
CA GLU A 14 20.62 3.90 26.42
C GLU A 14 21.03 3.46 25.03
N ARG A 15 22.34 3.44 24.75
CA ARG A 15 22.84 3.04 23.42
C ARG A 15 24.05 2.11 23.55
N ILE A 16 24.27 1.32 22.52
CA ILE A 16 25.55 0.64 22.31
C ILE A 16 26.52 1.66 21.72
N ASP A 17 27.66 1.86 22.36
CA ASP A 17 28.67 2.82 21.89
C ASP A 17 29.25 2.39 20.53
N LYS A 18 28.81 3.07 19.49
CA LYS A 18 29.32 2.95 18.13
C LYS A 18 29.63 4.34 17.59
N ILE A 19 30.79 4.48 16.98
CA ILE A 19 31.21 5.73 16.33
C ILE A 19 31.26 5.45 14.82
N LEU A 20 30.45 6.19 14.06
CA LEU A 20 30.50 6.16 12.61
C LEU A 20 31.69 6.98 12.13
N ARG A 21 32.54 6.37 11.32
CA ARG A 21 33.73 7.04 10.74
C ARG A 21 33.59 7.19 9.25
N ALA A 22 33.90 8.38 8.74
CA ALA A 22 33.95 8.62 7.31
C ALA A 22 35.18 7.91 6.71
N THR A 23 34.96 7.20 5.61
CA THR A 23 36.04 6.58 4.81
C THR A 23 36.39 7.42 3.57
N ARG A 24 35.54 8.38 3.24
CA ARG A 24 35.74 9.39 2.21
C ARG A 24 36.08 10.72 2.87
N GLY A 25 36.74 11.61 2.14
CA GLY A 25 37.07 12.96 2.61
C GLY A 25 35.82 13.81 2.92
N GLU A 26 36.05 15.09 3.21
CA GLU A 26 34.97 16.04 3.44
C GLU A 26 34.11 16.19 2.19
N GLY A 27 32.79 16.22 2.38
CA GLY A 27 31.79 16.45 1.35
C GLY A 27 31.12 17.80 1.50
N ASP A 28 30.06 18.01 0.73
CA ASP A 28 29.24 19.22 0.80
C ASP A 28 28.62 19.43 2.18
N SER A 29 28.44 20.70 2.54
CA SER A 29 27.75 21.09 3.77
C SER A 29 26.31 20.60 3.80
N ILE A 30 25.84 20.22 5.00
CA ILE A 30 24.44 19.84 5.23
C ILE A 30 23.56 21.07 4.97
N LYS A 31 22.54 20.89 4.14
CA LYS A 31 21.50 21.90 3.90
C LYS A 31 20.23 21.52 4.63
N LEU A 32 19.69 22.44 5.41
CA LEU A 32 18.40 22.30 6.06
C LEU A 32 17.35 23.07 5.26
N THR A 33 16.28 22.37 4.90
CA THR A 33 15.13 22.97 4.20
C THR A 33 13.90 22.80 5.08
N ARG A 34 13.15 23.88 5.32
CA ARG A 34 11.85 23.85 5.99
C ARG A 34 10.77 23.89 4.93
N CYS A 35 9.79 22.99 5.03
CA CYS A 35 8.62 22.92 4.17
C CYS A 35 7.36 23.09 4.99
N ASP A 36 6.26 23.50 4.36
CA ASP A 36 4.99 23.78 5.04
C ASP A 36 4.22 22.50 5.37
N ASP A 37 4.34 21.48 4.50
CA ASP A 37 3.71 20.18 4.66
C ASP A 37 4.54 19.05 4.02
N GLU A 38 4.05 17.81 4.14
CA GLU A 38 4.69 16.62 3.60
C GLU A 38 4.71 16.57 2.06
N ILE A 39 3.78 17.26 1.40
CA ILE A 39 3.72 17.33 -0.06
C ILE A 39 4.80 18.27 -0.56
N ALA A 40 4.92 19.44 0.04
CA ALA A 40 5.98 20.40 -0.27
C ALA A 40 7.36 19.83 0.03
N GLU A 41 7.52 19.04 1.12
CA GLU A 41 8.75 18.30 1.42
C GLU A 41 9.11 17.32 0.31
N ALA A 42 8.15 16.48 -0.11
CA ALA A 42 8.35 15.49 -1.17
C ALA A 42 8.72 16.15 -2.52
N GLU A 43 8.03 17.23 -2.88
CA GLU A 43 8.34 17.99 -4.10
C GLU A 43 9.76 18.62 -4.03
N ALA A 44 10.14 19.20 -2.91
CA ALA A 44 11.48 19.77 -2.72
C ALA A 44 12.58 18.71 -2.84
N VAL A 45 12.37 17.52 -2.24
CA VAL A 45 13.29 16.39 -2.34
C VAL A 45 13.44 15.92 -3.78
N VAL A 46 12.32 15.66 -4.46
CA VAL A 46 12.32 15.16 -5.85
C VAL A 46 12.89 16.19 -6.82
N HIS A 47 12.56 17.47 -6.62
CA HIS A 47 13.15 18.55 -7.40
C HIS A 47 14.69 18.59 -7.24
N ARG A 48 15.19 18.44 -6.01
CA ARG A 48 16.64 18.39 -5.75
C ARG A 48 17.31 17.19 -6.41
N ILE A 49 16.69 16.01 -6.35
CA ILE A 49 17.16 14.79 -7.03
C ILE A 49 17.31 15.05 -8.54
N ARG A 50 16.31 15.66 -9.17
CA ARG A 50 16.33 15.99 -10.59
C ARG A 50 17.44 16.97 -10.97
N ILE A 51 17.62 18.02 -10.17
CA ILE A 51 18.69 19.00 -10.39
C ILE A 51 20.07 18.31 -10.31
N LEU A 52 20.27 17.46 -9.30
CA LEU A 52 21.54 16.76 -9.13
C LEU A 52 21.83 15.81 -10.28
N ASN A 53 20.87 15.06 -10.75
CA ASN A 53 21.02 14.16 -11.89
C ASN A 53 21.27 14.94 -13.20
N ALA A 54 20.55 16.05 -13.42
CA ALA A 54 20.73 16.89 -14.61
C ALA A 54 22.10 17.60 -14.64
N ALA A 55 22.60 18.01 -13.47
CA ALA A 55 23.89 18.70 -13.35
C ALA A 55 25.10 17.75 -13.42
N ASN A 56 24.91 16.47 -13.15
CA ASN A 56 25.98 15.46 -13.11
C ASN A 56 25.57 14.23 -13.93
N PRO A 57 25.88 14.14 -15.19
CA PRO A 57 25.51 13.01 -16.06
C PRO A 57 26.05 11.65 -15.58
N GLU A 58 27.14 11.64 -14.82
CA GLU A 58 27.74 10.45 -14.21
C GLU A 58 26.92 9.91 -12.99
N LEU A 59 26.02 10.76 -12.42
CA LEU A 59 25.26 10.41 -11.24
C LEU A 59 23.98 9.64 -11.63
N ALA A 60 24.00 8.33 -11.40
CA ALA A 60 22.82 7.51 -11.64
C ALA A 60 21.75 7.71 -10.54
N TRP A 61 20.49 7.37 -10.85
CA TRP A 61 19.41 7.38 -9.86
C TRP A 61 19.72 6.50 -8.65
N SER A 62 20.42 5.38 -8.86
CA SER A 62 20.85 4.45 -7.82
C SER A 62 21.87 5.01 -6.83
N ASP A 63 22.52 6.13 -7.17
CA ASP A 63 23.52 6.76 -6.30
C ASP A 63 22.91 7.72 -5.29
N MET A 64 21.60 7.93 -5.38
CA MET A 64 20.85 8.81 -4.51
C MET A 64 19.93 8.02 -3.57
N ALA A 65 19.86 8.43 -2.32
CA ALA A 65 19.00 7.81 -1.31
C ALA A 65 18.20 8.86 -0.54
N VAL A 66 16.95 8.54 -0.28
CA VAL A 66 16.07 9.32 0.63
C VAL A 66 15.80 8.47 1.86
N LEU A 67 16.15 9.01 3.03
CA LEU A 67 15.93 8.35 4.31
C LEU A 67 14.80 9.05 5.07
N TYR A 68 13.92 8.28 5.67
CA TYR A 68 12.81 8.79 6.48
C TYR A 68 12.66 7.97 7.77
N ARG A 69 12.03 8.56 8.77
CA ARG A 69 11.91 7.96 10.10
C ARG A 69 10.79 6.92 10.17
N THR A 70 9.66 7.16 9.52
CA THR A 70 8.48 6.30 9.58
C THR A 70 8.01 5.93 8.17
N ASN A 71 7.48 4.72 8.02
CA ASN A 71 6.96 4.26 6.73
C ASN A 71 5.80 5.11 6.18
N ALA A 72 5.11 5.88 7.02
CA ALA A 72 4.05 6.77 6.57
C ALA A 72 4.56 7.90 5.67
N GLN A 73 5.79 8.38 5.93
CA GLN A 73 6.42 9.46 5.16
C GLN A 73 6.77 9.05 3.73
N SER A 74 6.94 7.74 3.44
CA SER A 74 7.29 7.28 2.10
C SER A 74 6.24 7.61 1.05
N ARG A 75 4.96 7.68 1.44
CA ARG A 75 3.85 7.85 0.49
C ARG A 75 3.98 9.11 -0.35
N ALA A 76 4.13 10.28 0.27
CA ALA A 76 4.24 11.55 -0.45
C ALA A 76 5.46 11.57 -1.38
N ILE A 77 6.60 11.00 -0.93
CA ILE A 77 7.82 10.88 -1.71
C ILE A 77 7.62 9.94 -2.90
N GLU A 78 7.02 8.76 -2.68
CA GLU A 78 6.74 7.80 -3.75
C GLU A 78 5.78 8.38 -4.80
N GLU A 79 4.71 9.06 -4.38
CA GLU A 79 3.76 9.73 -5.28
C GLU A 79 4.45 10.82 -6.13
N SER A 80 5.35 11.60 -5.52
CA SER A 80 6.13 12.61 -6.25
C SER A 80 7.13 11.98 -7.23
N LEU A 81 7.85 10.92 -6.84
CA LEU A 81 8.76 10.18 -7.73
C LEU A 81 8.03 9.59 -8.94
N VAL A 82 6.84 9.00 -8.72
CA VAL A 82 5.99 8.47 -9.80
C VAL A 82 5.53 9.59 -10.74
N ARG A 83 5.06 10.71 -10.21
CA ARG A 83 4.64 11.88 -11.01
C ARG A 83 5.73 12.38 -11.95
N TRP A 84 6.97 12.35 -11.48
CA TRP A 84 8.13 12.76 -12.26
C TRP A 84 8.82 11.62 -13.02
N SER A 85 8.21 10.42 -13.04
CA SER A 85 8.73 9.23 -13.73
C SER A 85 10.16 8.86 -13.33
N ILE A 86 10.52 9.09 -12.06
CA ILE A 86 11.83 8.72 -11.52
C ILE A 86 11.76 7.29 -10.99
N PRO A 87 12.61 6.37 -11.47
CA PRO A 87 12.65 5.00 -10.97
C PRO A 87 13.17 4.97 -9.53
N TYR A 88 12.53 4.18 -8.68
CA TYR A 88 12.92 4.03 -7.27
C TYR A 88 12.66 2.62 -6.74
N ILE A 89 13.34 2.28 -5.65
CA ILE A 89 13.09 1.09 -4.83
C ILE A 89 12.91 1.49 -3.37
N VAL A 90 12.01 0.82 -2.67
CA VAL A 90 11.85 0.98 -1.22
C VAL A 90 12.62 -0.13 -0.52
N VAL A 91 13.63 0.24 0.27
CA VAL A 91 14.49 -0.70 0.98
C VAL A 91 13.96 -0.88 2.40
N GLY A 92 13.79 -2.13 2.83
CA GLY A 92 13.36 -2.47 4.19
C GLY A 92 11.87 -2.25 4.47
N GLY A 93 11.06 -1.98 3.45
CA GLY A 93 9.61 -1.82 3.56
C GLY A 93 8.88 -2.23 2.30
N LEU A 94 7.55 -2.37 2.40
CA LEU A 94 6.69 -2.51 1.23
C LEU A 94 6.34 -1.11 0.70
N ARG A 95 6.31 -0.95 -0.62
CA ARG A 95 5.72 0.26 -1.25
C ARG A 95 4.34 0.51 -0.66
N PHE A 96 3.91 1.75 -0.55
CA PHE A 96 2.62 2.08 0.07
C PHE A 96 1.47 1.24 -0.50
N TYR A 97 1.38 1.16 -1.83
CA TYR A 97 0.33 0.38 -2.51
C TYR A 97 0.56 -1.14 -2.46
N ASP A 98 1.73 -1.61 -2.03
CA ASP A 98 2.01 -3.03 -1.83
C ASP A 98 1.62 -3.53 -0.44
N ARG A 99 1.35 -2.62 0.49
CA ARG A 99 0.89 -2.97 1.84
C ARG A 99 -0.42 -3.73 1.76
N ARG A 100 -0.54 -4.75 2.61
CA ARG A 100 -1.70 -5.64 2.62
C ARG A 100 -3.00 -4.87 2.83
N GLU A 101 -3.02 -3.97 3.80
CA GLU A 101 -4.18 -3.17 4.17
C GLU A 101 -4.65 -2.27 3.03
N VAL A 102 -3.71 -1.68 2.30
CA VAL A 102 -3.98 -0.83 1.14
C VAL A 102 -4.55 -1.67 -0.01
N LYS A 103 -3.94 -2.83 -0.28
CA LYS A 103 -4.45 -3.78 -1.30
C LYS A 103 -5.84 -4.30 -0.95
N ASP A 104 -6.12 -4.56 0.33
CA ASP A 104 -7.43 -5.01 0.79
C ASP A 104 -8.48 -3.89 0.60
N LEU A 105 -8.16 -2.65 0.97
CA LEU A 105 -9.04 -1.50 0.75
C LEU A 105 -9.31 -1.25 -0.74
N LEU A 106 -8.26 -1.29 -1.57
CA LEU A 106 -8.41 -1.16 -3.02
C LEU A 106 -9.28 -2.27 -3.62
N ALA A 107 -9.19 -3.50 -3.09
CA ALA A 107 -10.03 -4.60 -3.53
C ALA A 107 -11.52 -4.36 -3.19
N TYR A 108 -11.83 -3.78 -2.02
CA TYR A 108 -13.20 -3.32 -1.72
C TYR A 108 -13.67 -2.27 -2.72
N LEU A 109 -12.88 -1.23 -2.99
CA LEU A 109 -13.25 -0.18 -3.93
C LEU A 109 -13.46 -0.72 -5.35
N ARG A 110 -12.61 -1.65 -5.82
CA ARG A 110 -12.75 -2.29 -7.13
C ARG A 110 -14.03 -3.11 -7.22
N LEU A 111 -14.34 -3.87 -6.17
CA LEU A 111 -15.56 -4.70 -6.13
C LEU A 111 -16.84 -3.84 -6.14
N LEU A 112 -16.81 -2.65 -5.53
CA LEU A 112 -17.94 -1.70 -5.58
C LEU A 112 -18.20 -1.20 -7.00
N ILE A 113 -17.14 -1.05 -7.82
CA ILE A 113 -17.25 -0.59 -9.20
C ILE A 113 -17.58 -1.76 -10.13
N ASN A 114 -16.95 -2.90 -9.91
CA ASN A 114 -17.11 -4.10 -10.74
C ASN A 114 -17.29 -5.36 -9.86
N PRO A 115 -18.53 -5.77 -9.57
CA PRO A 115 -18.82 -6.97 -8.79
C PRO A 115 -18.29 -8.27 -9.41
N ALA A 116 -18.08 -8.30 -10.73
CA ALA A 116 -17.53 -9.47 -11.43
C ALA A 116 -16.01 -9.67 -11.23
N ASP A 117 -15.31 -8.73 -10.53
CA ASP A 117 -13.89 -8.88 -10.20
C ASP A 117 -13.69 -9.96 -9.13
N SER A 118 -13.64 -11.21 -9.58
CA SER A 118 -13.42 -12.37 -8.70
C SER A 118 -12.09 -12.32 -7.95
N VAL A 119 -11.05 -11.67 -8.49
CA VAL A 119 -9.74 -11.54 -7.84
C VAL A 119 -9.86 -10.64 -6.59
N SER A 120 -10.47 -9.48 -6.74
CA SER A 120 -10.73 -8.57 -5.63
C SER A 120 -11.69 -9.21 -4.62
N LEU A 121 -12.76 -9.88 -5.09
CA LEU A 121 -13.71 -10.57 -4.23
C LEU A 121 -13.04 -11.64 -3.37
N LEU A 122 -12.29 -12.55 -3.97
CA LEU A 122 -11.59 -13.63 -3.25
C LEU A 122 -10.57 -13.08 -2.24
N ARG A 123 -9.96 -11.96 -2.55
CA ARG A 123 -9.03 -11.31 -1.65
C ARG A 123 -9.69 -10.86 -0.34
N ILE A 124 -10.91 -10.30 -0.41
CA ILE A 124 -11.55 -9.62 0.72
C ILE A 124 -12.71 -10.39 1.34
N LEU A 125 -13.17 -11.48 0.74
CA LEU A 125 -14.31 -12.26 1.21
C LEU A 125 -14.22 -12.62 2.70
N ASN A 126 -13.01 -12.95 3.17
CA ASN A 126 -12.71 -13.22 4.58
C ASN A 126 -11.76 -12.20 5.23
N VAL A 127 -11.78 -10.96 4.76
CA VAL A 127 -11.01 -9.83 5.34
C VAL A 127 -11.96 -8.66 5.60
N PRO A 128 -12.21 -8.31 6.87
CA PRO A 128 -11.79 -8.96 8.12
C PRO A 128 -12.31 -10.40 8.25
N LYS A 129 -11.80 -11.17 9.20
CA LYS A 129 -12.20 -12.58 9.39
C LYS A 129 -13.71 -12.70 9.65
N ARG A 130 -14.40 -13.52 8.81
CA ARG A 130 -15.85 -13.80 8.88
C ARG A 130 -16.14 -15.29 9.04
N GLY A 131 -15.14 -16.09 9.42
CA GLY A 131 -15.31 -17.54 9.55
C GLY A 131 -15.42 -18.29 8.22
N ILE A 132 -15.03 -17.68 7.11
CA ILE A 132 -15.07 -18.29 5.78
C ILE A 132 -13.75 -19.01 5.53
N GLY A 133 -13.79 -20.34 5.54
CA GLY A 133 -12.63 -21.19 5.34
C GLY A 133 -12.27 -21.39 3.86
N LYS A 134 -11.05 -21.86 3.59
CA LYS A 134 -10.57 -22.16 2.24
C LYS A 134 -11.48 -23.15 1.49
N THR A 135 -11.98 -24.16 2.19
CA THR A 135 -12.90 -25.17 1.61
C THR A 135 -14.21 -24.56 1.14
N THR A 136 -14.75 -23.60 1.89
CA THR A 136 -15.96 -22.87 1.50
C THR A 136 -15.70 -22.01 0.27
N ILE A 137 -14.59 -21.28 0.25
CA ILE A 137 -14.19 -20.47 -0.91
C ILE A 137 -14.05 -21.35 -2.15
N GLN A 138 -13.41 -22.50 -2.02
CA GLN A 138 -13.24 -23.42 -3.14
C GLN A 138 -14.59 -23.91 -3.68
N ARG A 139 -15.51 -24.35 -2.82
CA ARG A 139 -16.85 -24.82 -3.22
C ARG A 139 -17.65 -23.74 -3.97
N LEU A 140 -17.61 -22.50 -3.47
CA LEU A 140 -18.28 -21.37 -4.12
C LEU A 140 -17.67 -21.08 -5.51
N THR A 141 -16.34 -21.12 -5.60
CA THR A 141 -15.61 -20.90 -6.87
C THR A 141 -15.88 -22.02 -7.87
N ASP A 142 -15.87 -23.28 -7.42
CA ASP A 142 -16.15 -24.43 -8.28
C ASP A 142 -17.57 -24.39 -8.82
N ALA A 143 -18.54 -24.02 -7.98
CA ALA A 143 -19.95 -23.85 -8.41
C ALA A 143 -20.09 -22.74 -9.46
N ALA A 144 -19.43 -21.58 -9.26
CA ALA A 144 -19.42 -20.48 -10.22
C ALA A 144 -18.86 -20.94 -11.58
N ASN A 145 -17.73 -21.65 -11.55
CA ASN A 145 -17.09 -22.19 -12.76
C ASN A 145 -17.97 -23.22 -13.48
N GLN A 146 -18.63 -24.14 -12.75
CA GLN A 146 -19.51 -25.16 -13.31
C GLN A 146 -20.75 -24.57 -13.98
N LEU A 147 -21.29 -23.49 -13.42
CA LEU A 147 -22.46 -22.81 -13.94
C LEU A 147 -22.12 -21.75 -15.00
N GLY A 148 -20.83 -21.40 -15.16
CA GLY A 148 -20.40 -20.37 -16.11
C GLY A 148 -20.84 -18.95 -15.71
N ILE A 149 -21.05 -18.72 -14.41
CA ILE A 149 -21.46 -17.42 -13.85
C ILE A 149 -20.37 -16.84 -12.95
N THR A 150 -20.53 -15.59 -12.53
CA THR A 150 -19.54 -14.95 -11.65
C THR A 150 -19.64 -15.47 -10.21
N LEU A 151 -18.55 -15.38 -9.47
CA LEU A 151 -18.59 -15.70 -8.03
C LEU A 151 -19.53 -14.76 -7.28
N TRP A 152 -19.70 -13.54 -7.75
CA TRP A 152 -20.66 -12.58 -7.22
C TRP A 152 -22.10 -13.08 -7.36
N ASP A 153 -22.47 -13.65 -8.51
CA ASP A 153 -23.80 -14.21 -8.74
C ASP A 153 -24.10 -15.35 -7.76
N ILE A 154 -23.09 -16.19 -7.46
CA ILE A 154 -23.24 -17.27 -6.45
C ILE A 154 -23.47 -16.69 -5.05
N ILE A 155 -22.70 -15.71 -4.63
CA ILE A 155 -22.82 -15.17 -3.25
C ILE A 155 -24.04 -14.25 -3.07
N SER A 156 -24.64 -13.79 -4.17
CA SER A 156 -25.88 -12.99 -4.16
C SER A 156 -27.13 -13.85 -4.02
N ASP A 157 -27.02 -15.17 -4.22
CA ASP A 157 -28.12 -16.12 -4.00
C ASP A 157 -28.02 -16.77 -2.60
N PRO A 158 -28.92 -16.41 -1.66
CA PRO A 158 -28.89 -16.94 -0.30
C PRO A 158 -29.05 -18.47 -0.23
N ASP A 159 -29.78 -19.08 -1.17
CA ASP A 159 -30.02 -20.53 -1.15
C ASP A 159 -28.79 -21.30 -1.65
N ALA A 160 -28.13 -20.78 -2.69
CA ALA A 160 -26.84 -21.30 -3.13
C ALA A 160 -25.78 -21.17 -2.01
N VAL A 161 -25.71 -20.02 -1.36
CA VAL A 161 -24.79 -19.80 -0.23
C VAL A 161 -25.04 -20.78 0.91
N ARG A 162 -26.28 -20.99 1.33
CA ARG A 162 -26.62 -21.93 2.40
C ARG A 162 -26.24 -23.37 2.05
N SER A 163 -26.48 -23.78 0.82
CA SER A 163 -26.16 -25.12 0.32
C SER A 163 -24.64 -25.37 0.27
N LEU A 164 -23.88 -24.42 -0.26
CA LEU A 164 -22.45 -24.58 -0.54
C LEU A 164 -21.54 -24.26 0.67
N SER A 165 -21.97 -23.34 1.53
CA SER A 165 -21.12 -22.78 2.59
C SER A 165 -21.34 -23.37 3.98
N GLY A 166 -22.45 -24.08 4.22
CA GLY A 166 -22.74 -24.71 5.50
C GLY A 166 -22.62 -23.72 6.67
N ARG A 167 -21.74 -24.01 7.65
CA ARG A 167 -21.54 -23.14 8.83
C ARG A 167 -21.00 -21.75 8.50
N SER A 168 -20.36 -21.56 7.35
CA SER A 168 -19.82 -20.28 6.90
C SER A 168 -20.84 -19.42 6.16
N SER A 169 -22.06 -19.90 5.94
CA SER A 169 -23.09 -19.20 5.14
C SER A 169 -23.39 -17.80 5.70
N ARG A 170 -23.47 -17.68 7.02
CA ARG A 170 -23.68 -16.39 7.68
C ARG A 170 -22.60 -15.37 7.30
N GLY A 171 -21.31 -15.73 7.36
CA GLY A 171 -20.23 -14.81 7.04
C GLY A 171 -20.21 -14.41 5.56
N VAL A 172 -20.64 -15.32 4.65
CA VAL A 172 -20.75 -15.01 3.21
C VAL A 172 -21.90 -14.04 2.97
N LEU A 173 -23.06 -14.26 3.59
CA LEU A 173 -24.21 -13.37 3.46
C LEU A 173 -23.95 -11.99 4.07
N GLU A 174 -23.37 -11.92 5.26
CA GLU A 174 -22.96 -10.64 5.89
C GLU A 174 -21.99 -9.85 4.98
N PHE A 175 -21.07 -10.54 4.30
CA PHE A 175 -20.19 -9.90 3.33
C PHE A 175 -20.95 -9.36 2.12
N TYR A 176 -21.85 -10.16 1.55
CA TYR A 176 -22.69 -9.73 0.42
C TYR A 176 -23.53 -8.51 0.80
N GLU A 177 -24.25 -8.57 1.91
CA GLU A 177 -25.09 -7.45 2.41
C GLU A 177 -24.28 -6.17 2.61
N LEU A 178 -23.05 -6.28 3.14
CA LEU A 178 -22.15 -5.13 3.31
C LEU A 178 -21.85 -4.49 1.96
N VAL A 179 -21.39 -5.26 0.98
CA VAL A 179 -20.99 -4.73 -0.32
C VAL A 179 -22.18 -4.17 -1.09
N ASP A 180 -23.32 -4.88 -1.09
CA ASP A 180 -24.56 -4.44 -1.73
C ASP A 180 -25.08 -3.12 -1.11
N SER A 181 -25.02 -2.99 0.22
CA SER A 181 -25.40 -1.74 0.89
C SER A 181 -24.49 -0.56 0.51
N LEU A 182 -23.19 -0.81 0.38
CA LEU A 182 -22.22 0.21 -0.06
C LEU A 182 -22.44 0.62 -1.52
N GLN A 183 -22.73 -0.33 -2.41
CA GLN A 183 -23.06 -0.05 -3.82
C GLN A 183 -24.32 0.82 -3.95
N ARG A 184 -25.39 0.46 -3.25
CA ARG A 184 -26.63 1.26 -3.22
C ARG A 184 -26.41 2.70 -2.72
N ASN A 185 -25.51 2.88 -1.77
CA ASN A 185 -25.16 4.22 -1.28
C ASN A 185 -24.33 5.02 -2.31
N LEU A 186 -23.41 4.34 -3.03
CA LEU A 186 -22.67 4.96 -4.13
C LEU A 186 -23.60 5.44 -5.25
N ASP A 187 -24.61 4.67 -5.61
CA ASP A 187 -25.58 5.04 -6.67
C ASP A 187 -26.42 6.24 -6.29
N LYS A 188 -26.67 6.47 -5.00
CA LYS A 188 -27.34 7.68 -4.50
C LYS A 188 -26.47 8.95 -4.54
N LEU A 189 -25.15 8.79 -4.63
CA LEU A 189 -24.19 9.90 -4.66
C LEU A 189 -23.80 10.29 -6.09
N LYS A 190 -24.21 9.52 -7.09
CA LYS A 190 -24.05 9.92 -8.50
C LYS A 190 -25.02 11.07 -8.80
N PRO A 191 -24.51 12.20 -9.35
CA PRO A 191 -25.34 13.36 -9.70
C PRO A 191 -26.36 13.03 -10.78
#